data_0935359861fd2003226232990d842aff
#
_entry.id   0935359861fd2003226232990d842aff
#
_cell.length_a   1.000
_cell.length_b   1.000
_cell.length_c   1.000
_cell.angle_alpha   90.00
_cell.angle_beta   90.00
_cell.angle_gamma   90.00
#
_symmetry.space_group_name_H-M   'P 1'
#
loop_
_entity.id
_entity.type
_entity.pdbx_description
1 polymer ?
#
loop_
_entity_poly.entity_id
_entity_poly.type
_entity_poly.pdbx_seq_one_letter_code
_entity_poly.pdbx_strand_id
1 'polypeptide(L)'
;DTDSIYLNLGPVVDKFFSNKSDDKNKIVELLDKVCKDKLEPFINASYEELATYVNAYDQKMIMKRENIADRGIWTAKKRYILNVWDSEGVRYKEPKMKIMGLETARSSTPQYFRDKLYAAFKIIISKTNDELISFVNAVRAETKEQGTEGVAFPRGVNNLEKYRSRTDIYCKGTPIHVRGALLYNDFVRKNKLEHKYPYIQEGEKIKFIYLKTPNPLHENCVSFFSTIPPEMNLDKYVDYQLQF
;
A
#
# COMPACT_ATOMS: atom_id res chain seq x y z
N ASP A 1 -2.05 16.85 -5.77
CA ASP A 1 -3.18 17.39 -5.04
C ASP A 1 -2.97 18.88 -4.86
N THR A 2 -4.07 19.61 -4.93
CA THR A 2 -4.10 21.08 -4.78
C THR A 2 -4.36 21.49 -3.35
N ASP A 3 -4.56 20.53 -2.45
CA ASP A 3 -5.10 20.75 -1.11
C ASP A 3 -4.04 20.78 -0.02
N SER A 4 -2.77 20.51 -0.34
CA SER A 4 -1.67 20.52 0.62
C SER A 4 -0.35 20.91 -0.03
N ILE A 5 0.52 21.54 0.76
CA ILE A 5 1.90 21.87 0.40
C ILE A 5 2.87 21.26 1.40
N TYR A 6 4.08 20.95 0.94
CA TYR A 6 5.18 20.47 1.76
C TYR A 6 6.30 21.50 1.77
N LEU A 7 6.69 21.91 2.96
CA LEU A 7 7.76 22.90 3.14
C LEU A 7 8.98 22.23 3.78
N ASN A 8 10.14 22.39 3.18
CA ASN A 8 11.40 21.99 3.79
C ASN A 8 11.91 23.10 4.70
N LEU A 9 11.72 22.94 6.00
CA LEU A 9 12.18 23.87 7.03
C LEU A 9 13.54 23.47 7.65
N GLY A 10 14.26 22.51 7.06
CA GLY A 10 15.61 22.11 7.48
C GLY A 10 16.56 23.29 7.66
N PRO A 11 16.66 24.23 6.70
CA PRO A 11 17.51 25.41 6.84
C PRO A 11 17.15 26.31 8.03
N VAL A 12 15.87 26.36 8.41
CA VAL A 12 15.41 27.09 9.60
C VAL A 12 15.90 26.37 10.86
N VAL A 13 15.73 25.05 10.92
CA VAL A 13 16.22 24.23 12.04
C VAL A 13 17.73 24.36 12.19
N ASP A 14 18.49 24.22 11.10
CA ASP A 14 19.96 24.29 11.11
C ASP A 14 20.48 25.67 11.58
N LYS A 15 19.68 26.73 11.41
CA LYS A 15 20.02 28.09 11.88
C LYS A 15 19.85 28.27 13.39
N PHE A 16 18.89 27.59 14.01
CA PHE A 16 18.55 27.75 15.43
C PHE A 16 19.12 26.63 16.31
N PHE A 17 19.46 25.47 15.74
CA PHE A 17 20.00 24.32 16.44
C PHE A 17 21.30 23.85 15.82
N SER A 18 22.39 23.96 16.59
CA SER A 18 23.76 23.62 16.11
C SER A 18 23.96 22.13 15.85
N ASN A 19 23.17 21.27 16.49
CA ASN A 19 23.20 19.79 16.34
C ASN A 19 21.80 19.25 16.06
N LYS A 20 21.68 18.43 14.99
CA LYS A 20 20.42 17.70 14.64
C LYS A 20 19.97 16.66 15.68
N SER A 21 20.80 16.38 16.69
CA SER A 21 20.49 15.50 17.82
C SER A 21 19.86 16.25 19.00
N ASP A 22 19.72 17.57 18.91
CA ASP A 22 19.08 18.35 19.95
C ASP A 22 17.60 17.92 20.12
N ASP A 23 17.07 18.21 21.30
CA ASP A 23 15.75 17.79 21.74
C ASP A 23 14.69 17.98 20.62
N LYS A 24 14.25 16.86 20.02
CA LYS A 24 13.25 16.84 18.95
C LYS A 24 11.98 17.58 19.31
N ASN A 25 11.61 17.57 20.60
CA ASN A 25 10.42 18.28 21.06
C ASN A 25 10.58 19.78 20.92
N LYS A 26 11.76 20.34 21.21
CA LYS A 26 12.05 21.77 21.05
C LYS A 26 12.03 22.18 19.58
N ILE A 27 12.57 21.33 18.70
CA ILE A 27 12.52 21.55 17.24
C ILE A 27 11.07 21.59 16.75
N VAL A 28 10.26 20.61 17.15
CA VAL A 28 8.85 20.54 16.76
C VAL A 28 8.06 21.74 17.30
N GLU A 29 8.36 22.18 18.55
CA GLU A 29 7.73 23.36 19.15
C GLU A 29 8.08 24.66 18.40
N LEU A 30 9.36 24.84 18.02
CA LEU A 30 9.78 25.96 17.19
C LEU A 30 9.05 25.96 15.84
N LEU A 31 9.00 24.80 15.16
CA LEU A 31 8.35 24.68 13.85
C LEU A 31 6.84 24.93 13.96
N ASP A 32 6.17 24.42 14.98
CA ASP A 32 4.74 24.69 15.22
C ASP A 32 4.50 26.19 15.42
N LYS A 33 5.35 26.85 16.21
CA LYS A 33 5.28 28.31 16.42
C LYS A 33 5.52 29.08 15.12
N VAL A 34 6.52 28.71 14.32
CA VAL A 34 6.77 29.34 13.01
C VAL A 34 5.56 29.18 12.08
N CYS A 35 4.93 28.01 12.07
CA CYS A 35 3.72 27.78 11.28
C CYS A 35 2.58 28.71 11.72
N LYS A 36 2.29 28.76 13.02
CA LYS A 36 1.19 29.58 13.58
C LYS A 36 1.43 31.08 13.48
N ASP A 37 2.65 31.54 13.78
CA ASP A 37 2.94 32.98 13.90
C ASP A 37 3.33 33.60 12.56
N LYS A 38 3.77 32.82 11.58
CA LYS A 38 4.30 33.37 10.31
C LYS A 38 3.61 32.79 9.08
N LEU A 39 3.53 31.46 8.96
CA LEU A 39 3.05 30.81 7.74
C LEU A 39 1.52 30.90 7.59
N GLU A 40 0.76 30.55 8.61
CA GLU A 40 -0.70 30.60 8.56
C GLU A 40 -1.23 32.03 8.34
N PRO A 41 -0.73 33.10 9.03
CA PRO A 41 -1.15 34.47 8.74
C PRO A 41 -0.81 34.92 7.33
N PHE A 42 0.38 34.55 6.82
CA PHE A 42 0.78 34.86 5.44
C PHE A 42 -0.14 34.21 4.41
N ILE A 43 -0.46 32.92 4.60
CA ILE A 43 -1.36 32.18 3.69
C ILE A 43 -2.78 32.77 3.75
N ASN A 44 -3.28 33.09 4.94
CA ASN A 44 -4.60 33.69 5.09
C ASN A 44 -4.70 35.07 4.41
N ALA A 45 -3.69 35.92 4.56
CA ALA A 45 -3.61 37.20 3.85
C ALA A 45 -3.63 36.98 2.31
N SER A 46 -2.87 36.00 1.81
CA SER A 46 -2.88 35.64 0.38
C SER A 46 -4.24 35.14 -0.11
N TYR A 47 -5.00 34.43 0.73
CA TYR A 47 -6.37 34.01 0.39
C TYR A 47 -7.35 35.18 0.35
N GLU A 48 -7.20 36.20 1.21
CA GLU A 48 -8.00 37.42 1.15
C GLU A 48 -7.71 38.23 -0.12
N GLU A 49 -6.41 38.37 -0.48
CA GLU A 49 -6.01 39.00 -1.74
C GLU A 49 -6.60 38.25 -2.95
N LEU A 50 -6.52 36.93 -2.95
CA LEU A 50 -7.09 36.09 -4.01
C LEU A 50 -8.61 36.26 -4.08
N ALA A 51 -9.32 36.24 -2.95
CA ALA A 51 -10.77 36.43 -2.90
C ALA A 51 -11.17 37.79 -3.51
N THR A 52 -10.42 38.83 -3.20
CA THR A 52 -10.62 40.17 -3.77
C THR A 52 -10.36 40.16 -5.29
N TYR A 53 -9.26 39.52 -5.73
CA TYR A 53 -8.90 39.44 -7.14
C TYR A 53 -9.95 38.72 -8.00
N VAL A 54 -10.51 37.63 -7.50
CA VAL A 54 -11.55 36.87 -8.23
C VAL A 54 -12.98 37.35 -7.94
N ASN A 55 -13.12 38.46 -7.20
CA ASN A 55 -14.40 39.02 -6.80
C ASN A 55 -15.31 38.01 -6.10
N ALA A 56 -14.73 37.23 -5.17
CA ALA A 56 -15.48 36.24 -4.40
C ALA A 56 -16.42 36.90 -3.40
N TYR A 57 -17.61 36.33 -3.21
CA TYR A 57 -18.60 36.82 -2.25
C TYR A 57 -18.10 36.72 -0.80
N ASP A 58 -17.33 35.65 -0.50
CA ASP A 58 -16.81 35.37 0.83
C ASP A 58 -15.53 34.52 0.71
N GLN A 59 -14.59 34.72 1.63
CA GLN A 59 -13.36 33.94 1.73
C GLN A 59 -13.55 32.79 2.75
N LYS A 60 -13.52 31.53 2.27
CA LYS A 60 -13.71 30.32 3.10
C LYS A 60 -12.52 29.37 3.11
N MET A 61 -11.47 29.67 2.37
CA MET A 61 -10.27 28.83 2.34
C MET A 61 -9.47 28.99 3.62
N ILE A 62 -9.17 27.89 4.26
CA ILE A 62 -8.36 27.83 5.47
C ILE A 62 -7.30 26.75 5.26
N MET A 63 -6.02 27.12 5.42
CA MET A 63 -4.93 26.16 5.44
C MET A 63 -4.25 26.18 6.81
N LYS A 64 -4.12 25.01 7.41
CA LYS A 64 -3.48 24.82 8.71
C LYS A 64 -2.37 23.81 8.60
N ARG A 65 -1.40 23.87 9.52
CA ARG A 65 -0.38 22.88 9.65
C ARG A 65 -0.98 21.52 10.02
N GLU A 66 -0.79 20.52 9.17
CA GLU A 66 -1.27 19.15 9.40
C GLU A 66 -0.20 18.31 10.13
N ASN A 67 1.00 18.18 9.55
CA ASN A 67 2.04 17.31 10.11
C ASN A 67 3.38 18.05 10.22
N ILE A 68 4.16 17.69 11.25
CA ILE A 68 5.60 17.99 11.34
C ILE A 68 6.33 16.64 11.32
N ALA A 69 7.20 16.46 10.34
CA ALA A 69 7.99 15.24 10.14
C ALA A 69 9.48 15.61 10.01
N ASP A 70 10.36 14.76 10.52
CA ASP A 70 11.81 14.95 10.36
C ASP A 70 12.37 14.28 9.10
N ARG A 71 11.65 13.34 8.54
CA ARG A 71 11.99 12.66 7.28
C ARG A 71 10.74 12.36 6.46
N GLY A 72 10.88 12.47 5.14
CA GLY A 72 9.82 12.14 4.21
C GLY A 72 10.37 11.60 2.90
N ILE A 73 9.66 10.66 2.29
CA ILE A 73 10.00 10.07 1.00
C ILE A 73 8.75 10.07 0.15
N TRP A 74 8.82 10.70 -1.01
CA TRP A 74 7.75 10.73 -2.01
C TRP A 74 8.17 9.88 -3.21
N THR A 75 7.47 8.78 -3.43
CA THR A 75 7.77 7.83 -4.52
C THR A 75 7.01 8.16 -5.80
N ALA A 76 5.83 8.74 -5.68
CA ALA A 76 4.99 9.19 -6.78
C ALA A 76 3.88 10.12 -6.27
N LYS A 77 3.07 10.67 -7.18
CA LYS A 77 1.87 11.44 -6.82
C LYS A 77 0.96 10.61 -5.92
N LYS A 78 0.55 11.17 -4.78
CA LYS A 78 -0.28 10.51 -3.75
C LYS A 78 0.36 9.28 -3.08
N ARG A 79 1.68 9.11 -3.21
CA ARG A 79 2.42 7.99 -2.63
C ARG A 79 3.62 8.51 -1.85
N TYR A 80 3.53 8.47 -0.52
CA TYR A 80 4.60 8.96 0.34
C TYR A 80 4.63 8.27 1.70
N ILE A 81 5.77 8.44 2.36
CA ILE A 81 6.02 8.01 3.74
C ILE A 81 6.58 9.20 4.49
N LEU A 82 6.02 9.50 5.66
CA LEU A 82 6.50 10.54 6.57
C LEU A 82 6.80 9.93 7.93
N ASN A 83 7.88 10.37 8.56
CA ASN A 83 8.18 10.09 9.96
C ASN A 83 7.69 11.25 10.83
N VAL A 84 6.46 11.15 11.31
CA VAL A 84 5.68 12.25 11.89
C VAL A 84 5.91 12.35 13.40
N TRP A 85 6.32 13.52 13.86
CA TRP A 85 6.46 13.87 15.28
C TRP A 85 5.26 14.61 15.86
N ASP A 86 4.50 15.30 15.01
CA ASP A 86 3.28 16.01 15.41
C ASP A 86 2.27 15.95 14.27
N SER A 87 1.03 15.61 14.60
CA SER A 87 -0.10 15.60 13.66
C SER A 87 -1.24 16.41 14.25
N GLU A 88 -1.60 17.52 13.59
CA GLU A 88 -2.71 18.42 13.97
C GLU A 88 -2.64 18.91 15.44
N GLY A 89 -1.43 19.10 15.96
CA GLY A 89 -1.19 19.52 17.35
C GLY A 89 -1.05 18.36 18.35
N VAL A 90 -1.26 17.12 17.93
CA VAL A 90 -1.01 15.93 18.76
C VAL A 90 0.46 15.55 18.63
N ARG A 91 1.22 15.77 19.69
CA ARG A 91 2.65 15.46 19.74
C ARG A 91 2.88 14.02 20.14
N TYR A 92 3.76 13.35 19.42
CA TYR A 92 4.14 11.96 19.71
C TYR A 92 5.45 11.92 20.51
N LYS A 93 5.53 11.00 21.50
CA LYS A 93 6.79 10.72 22.25
C LYS A 93 7.82 10.07 21.33
N GLU A 94 7.37 9.19 20.44
CA GLU A 94 8.15 8.58 19.38
C GLU A 94 7.47 8.85 18.05
N PRO A 95 8.21 9.04 16.96
CA PRO A 95 7.63 9.39 15.69
C PRO A 95 6.75 8.25 15.16
N LYS A 96 5.63 8.62 14.56
CA LYS A 96 4.73 7.68 13.90
C LYS A 96 4.91 7.75 12.40
N MET A 97 4.97 6.59 11.77
CA MET A 97 5.06 6.51 10.32
C MET A 97 3.68 6.71 9.68
N LYS A 98 3.52 7.77 8.90
CA LYS A 98 2.35 8.04 8.05
C LYS A 98 2.65 7.56 6.65
N ILE A 99 1.86 6.60 6.16
CA ILE A 99 2.02 5.98 4.85
C ILE A 99 0.77 6.25 4.02
N MET A 100 0.96 6.79 2.82
CA MET A 100 -0.14 7.08 1.90
C MET A 100 0.08 6.45 0.54
N GLY A 101 -0.97 5.82 0.00
CA GLY A 101 -1.03 5.30 -1.35
C GLY A 101 -0.13 4.11 -1.68
N LEU A 102 0.62 3.60 -0.70
CA LEU A 102 1.51 2.44 -0.86
C LEU A 102 0.79 1.12 -0.52
N GLU A 103 1.37 0.03 -0.94
CA GLU A 103 0.80 -1.31 -0.87
C GLU A 103 0.53 -1.79 0.57
N THR A 104 1.24 -1.28 1.57
CA THR A 104 0.99 -1.54 3.00
C THR A 104 -0.40 -1.11 3.47
N ALA A 105 -0.98 -0.10 2.83
CA ALA A 105 -2.31 0.42 3.16
C ALA A 105 -3.43 -0.28 2.37
N ARG A 106 -3.10 -1.18 1.43
CA ARG A 106 -4.08 -1.81 0.54
C ARG A 106 -4.53 -3.16 1.07
N SER A 107 -5.84 -3.34 1.22
CA SER A 107 -6.44 -4.64 1.58
C SER A 107 -6.20 -5.74 0.53
N SER A 108 -5.84 -5.35 -0.70
CA SER A 108 -5.51 -6.27 -1.79
C SER A 108 -4.10 -6.86 -1.72
N THR A 109 -3.26 -6.41 -0.78
CA THR A 109 -1.94 -6.98 -0.50
C THR A 109 -2.05 -7.97 0.65
N PRO A 110 -1.45 -9.17 0.57
CA PRO A 110 -1.45 -10.13 1.67
C PRO A 110 -0.90 -9.53 2.97
N GLN A 111 -1.45 -9.92 4.13
CA GLN A 111 -1.04 -9.37 5.42
C GLN A 111 0.47 -9.53 5.66
N TYR A 112 1.00 -10.71 5.38
CA TYR A 112 2.43 -10.99 5.48
C TYR A 112 3.29 -9.93 4.76
N PHE A 113 2.98 -9.64 3.50
CA PHE A 113 3.72 -8.63 2.73
C PHE A 113 3.50 -7.21 3.25
N ARG A 114 2.30 -6.87 3.74
CA ARG A 114 2.05 -5.56 4.36
C ARG A 114 2.95 -5.34 5.58
N ASP A 115 3.08 -6.35 6.43
CA ASP A 115 3.91 -6.28 7.64
C ASP A 115 5.41 -6.18 7.28
N LYS A 116 5.86 -6.95 6.28
CA LYS A 116 7.25 -6.88 5.81
C LYS A 116 7.56 -5.55 5.12
N LEU A 117 6.67 -5.03 4.29
CA LEU A 117 6.81 -3.70 3.69
C LEU A 117 6.84 -2.60 4.74
N TYR A 118 5.99 -2.69 5.77
CA TYR A 118 6.01 -1.73 6.87
C TYR A 118 7.35 -1.75 7.62
N ALA A 119 7.90 -2.93 7.88
CA ALA A 119 9.22 -3.08 8.47
C ALA A 119 10.34 -2.54 7.56
N ALA A 120 10.26 -2.81 6.25
CA ALA A 120 11.20 -2.24 5.27
C ALA A 120 11.17 -0.71 5.27
N PHE A 121 9.99 -0.10 5.32
CA PHE A 121 9.85 1.37 5.37
C PHE A 121 10.46 1.97 6.64
N LYS A 122 10.35 1.29 7.79
CA LYS A 122 11.06 1.70 9.00
C LYS A 122 12.57 1.70 8.79
N ILE A 123 13.11 0.67 8.15
CA ILE A 123 14.54 0.58 7.83
C ILE A 123 14.95 1.72 6.87
N ILE A 124 14.21 1.95 5.80
CA ILE A 124 14.47 3.02 4.82
C ILE A 124 14.54 4.40 5.49
N ILE A 125 13.64 4.67 6.43
CA ILE A 125 13.60 5.96 7.13
C ILE A 125 14.72 6.08 8.18
N SER A 126 15.11 5.01 8.86
CA SER A 126 15.95 5.11 10.07
C SER A 126 17.34 4.50 9.95
N LYS A 127 17.60 3.68 8.92
CA LYS A 127 18.82 2.85 8.83
C LYS A 127 19.54 2.99 7.51
N THR A 128 20.50 2.09 7.27
CA THR A 128 21.37 2.08 6.10
C THR A 128 20.84 1.21 4.95
N ASN A 129 21.36 1.41 3.74
CA ASN A 129 21.02 0.58 2.58
C ASN A 129 21.45 -0.88 2.76
N ASP A 130 22.56 -1.15 3.44
CA ASP A 130 23.04 -2.53 3.65
C ASP A 130 22.10 -3.32 4.56
N GLU A 131 21.54 -2.67 5.59
CA GLU A 131 20.52 -3.28 6.46
C GLU A 131 19.24 -3.55 5.68
N LEU A 132 18.84 -2.66 4.75
CA LEU A 132 17.67 -2.88 3.89
C LEU A 132 17.89 -4.06 2.94
N ILE A 133 19.06 -4.16 2.29
CA ILE A 133 19.40 -5.27 1.40
C ILE A 133 19.39 -6.60 2.17
N SER A 134 20.00 -6.62 3.35
CA SER A 134 20.01 -7.80 4.22
C SER A 134 18.60 -8.23 4.61
N PHE A 135 17.74 -7.26 5.00
CA PHE A 135 16.34 -7.51 5.32
C PHE A 135 15.56 -8.07 4.14
N VAL A 136 15.69 -7.48 2.93
CA VAL A 136 15.01 -7.94 1.71
C VAL A 136 15.41 -9.37 1.36
N ASN A 137 16.71 -9.71 1.47
CA ASN A 137 17.20 -11.07 1.21
C ASN A 137 16.63 -12.09 2.23
N ALA A 138 16.55 -11.71 3.51
CA ALA A 138 15.91 -12.54 4.54
C ALA A 138 14.43 -12.78 4.26
N VAL A 139 13.68 -11.72 3.90
CA VAL A 139 12.26 -11.83 3.54
C VAL A 139 12.06 -12.73 2.32
N ARG A 140 12.90 -12.64 1.29
CA ARG A 140 12.85 -13.53 0.11
C ARG A 140 13.01 -15.01 0.47
N ALA A 141 13.90 -15.32 1.39
CA ALA A 141 14.08 -16.69 1.88
C ALA A 141 12.85 -17.16 2.67
N GLU A 142 12.40 -16.35 3.62
CA GLU A 142 11.26 -16.64 4.50
C GLU A 142 9.93 -16.76 3.74
N THR A 143 9.74 -16.00 2.65
CA THR A 143 8.50 -16.02 1.85
C THR A 143 8.16 -17.42 1.33
N LYS A 144 9.15 -18.24 1.03
CA LYS A 144 8.93 -19.62 0.56
C LYS A 144 8.37 -20.54 1.65
N GLU A 145 8.57 -20.18 2.91
CA GLU A 145 8.13 -20.96 4.08
C GLU A 145 6.69 -20.62 4.52
N GLN A 146 6.15 -19.48 4.01
CA GLN A 146 4.81 -19.00 4.42
C GLN A 146 3.64 -19.84 3.91
N GLY A 147 3.90 -20.76 3.00
CA GLY A 147 2.84 -21.51 2.33
C GLY A 147 1.99 -20.65 1.38
N THR A 148 1.17 -21.34 0.61
CA THR A 148 0.36 -20.73 -0.46
C THR A 148 -0.62 -19.68 0.06
N GLU A 149 -1.27 -19.96 1.19
CA GLU A 149 -2.30 -19.09 1.77
C GLU A 149 -1.76 -17.75 2.28
N GLY A 150 -0.55 -17.77 2.85
CA GLY A 150 0.10 -16.58 3.42
C GLY A 150 0.52 -15.56 2.37
N VAL A 151 0.83 -16.03 1.15
CA VAL A 151 1.33 -15.19 0.05
C VAL A 151 0.27 -14.86 -1.00
N ALA A 152 -0.91 -15.49 -0.96
CA ALA A 152 -1.96 -15.30 -1.95
C ALA A 152 -2.62 -13.92 -1.85
N PHE A 153 -2.88 -13.31 -3.01
CA PHE A 153 -3.48 -11.97 -3.10
C PHE A 153 -5.00 -12.01 -2.93
N PRO A 154 -5.56 -11.32 -1.92
CA PRO A 154 -7.00 -11.22 -1.77
C PRO A 154 -7.63 -10.30 -2.84
N ARG A 155 -8.72 -10.75 -3.45
CA ARG A 155 -9.49 -9.99 -4.46
C ARG A 155 -10.99 -10.31 -4.35
N GLY A 156 -11.83 -9.35 -4.76
CA GLY A 156 -13.23 -9.60 -5.07
C GLY A 156 -13.37 -10.03 -6.52
N VAL A 157 -14.25 -10.99 -6.78
CA VAL A 157 -14.54 -11.48 -8.14
C VAL A 157 -15.79 -10.80 -8.66
N ASN A 158 -15.67 -10.11 -9.80
CA ASN A 158 -16.80 -9.45 -10.44
C ASN A 158 -16.79 -9.75 -11.95
N ASN A 159 -17.97 -9.76 -12.54
CA ASN A 159 -18.20 -9.98 -13.97
C ASN A 159 -17.77 -11.39 -14.45
N LEU A 160 -17.94 -12.43 -13.65
CA LEU A 160 -17.61 -13.82 -14.02
C LEU A 160 -18.27 -14.23 -15.34
N GLU A 161 -19.57 -14.01 -15.49
CA GLU A 161 -20.32 -14.37 -16.70
C GLU A 161 -19.85 -13.61 -17.95
N LYS A 162 -19.45 -12.33 -17.78
CA LYS A 162 -18.89 -11.52 -18.87
C LYS A 162 -17.60 -12.13 -19.44
N TYR A 163 -16.79 -12.74 -18.59
CA TYR A 163 -15.48 -13.28 -18.97
C TYR A 163 -15.51 -14.77 -19.29
N ARG A 164 -16.65 -15.46 -19.06
CA ARG A 164 -16.81 -16.86 -19.45
C ARG A 164 -16.87 -17.00 -20.97
N SER A 165 -16.08 -17.87 -21.53
CA SER A 165 -16.12 -18.18 -22.96
C SER A 165 -17.08 -19.32 -23.25
N ARG A 166 -17.61 -19.39 -24.47
CA ARG A 166 -18.42 -20.51 -24.93
C ARG A 166 -17.57 -21.66 -25.48
N THR A 167 -16.39 -21.37 -25.97
CA THR A 167 -15.46 -22.33 -26.56
C THR A 167 -14.31 -22.71 -25.64
N ASP A 168 -13.87 -21.77 -24.81
CA ASP A 168 -12.77 -21.92 -23.87
C ASP A 168 -13.25 -21.71 -22.43
N ILE A 169 -12.35 -21.74 -21.45
CA ILE A 169 -12.70 -21.49 -20.04
C ILE A 169 -12.98 -20.01 -19.81
N TYR A 170 -12.21 -19.12 -20.47
CA TYR A 170 -12.31 -17.66 -20.33
C TYR A 170 -12.01 -16.91 -21.64
N CYS A 171 -12.43 -15.66 -21.72
CA CYS A 171 -12.18 -14.78 -22.87
C CYS A 171 -10.80 -14.11 -22.78
N LYS A 172 -10.25 -13.69 -23.94
CA LYS A 172 -9.04 -12.85 -23.99
C LYS A 172 -9.24 -11.54 -23.22
N GLY A 173 -8.24 -11.13 -22.42
CA GLY A 173 -8.31 -9.89 -21.62
C GLY A 173 -9.00 -10.07 -20.26
N THR A 174 -9.34 -11.28 -19.85
CA THR A 174 -9.87 -11.56 -18.51
C THR A 174 -8.86 -11.18 -17.42
N PRO A 175 -9.26 -10.41 -16.39
CA PRO A 175 -8.41 -10.11 -15.24
C PRO A 175 -7.91 -11.39 -14.58
N ILE A 176 -6.65 -11.38 -14.10
CA ILE A 176 -5.96 -12.59 -13.62
C ILE A 176 -6.72 -13.34 -12.52
N HIS A 177 -7.27 -12.63 -11.53
CA HIS A 177 -8.04 -13.24 -10.43
C HIS A 177 -9.38 -13.84 -10.89
N VAL A 178 -10.04 -13.22 -11.90
CA VAL A 178 -11.27 -13.76 -12.51
C VAL A 178 -10.94 -14.99 -13.36
N ARG A 179 -9.83 -14.94 -14.10
CA ARG A 179 -9.34 -16.09 -14.86
C ARG A 179 -9.04 -17.26 -13.92
N GLY A 180 -8.33 -17.00 -12.82
CA GLY A 180 -8.07 -18.02 -11.79
C GLY A 180 -9.34 -18.61 -11.19
N ALA A 181 -10.40 -17.81 -11.00
CA ALA A 181 -11.70 -18.27 -10.50
C ALA A 181 -12.42 -19.17 -11.52
N LEU A 182 -12.40 -18.81 -12.79
CA LEU A 182 -12.98 -19.64 -13.87
C LEU A 182 -12.25 -20.96 -14.02
N LEU A 183 -10.91 -20.96 -13.92
CA LEU A 183 -10.09 -22.17 -13.93
C LEU A 183 -10.38 -23.09 -12.74
N TYR A 184 -10.52 -22.53 -11.54
CA TYR A 184 -10.92 -23.27 -10.35
C TYR A 184 -12.30 -23.92 -10.52
N ASN A 185 -13.29 -23.14 -10.96
CA ASN A 185 -14.64 -23.65 -11.20
C ASN A 185 -14.69 -24.76 -12.26
N ASP A 186 -13.91 -24.61 -13.35
CA ASP A 186 -13.81 -25.64 -14.38
C ASP A 186 -13.15 -26.93 -13.86
N PHE A 187 -12.09 -26.79 -13.04
CA PHE A 187 -11.44 -27.92 -12.40
C PHE A 187 -12.39 -28.70 -11.47
N VAL A 188 -13.10 -27.97 -10.59
CA VAL A 188 -14.08 -28.57 -9.65
C VAL A 188 -15.15 -29.32 -10.43
N ARG A 189 -15.71 -28.73 -11.51
CA ARG A 189 -16.71 -29.35 -12.37
C ARG A 189 -16.19 -30.60 -13.08
N LYS A 190 -15.03 -30.53 -13.74
CA LYS A 190 -14.43 -31.62 -14.50
C LYS A 190 -14.12 -32.86 -13.64
N ASN A 191 -13.72 -32.61 -12.40
CA ASN A 191 -13.38 -33.66 -11.45
C ASN A 191 -14.54 -34.08 -10.53
N LYS A 192 -15.76 -33.51 -10.71
CA LYS A 192 -16.98 -33.80 -9.92
C LYS A 192 -16.76 -33.60 -8.42
N LEU A 193 -16.09 -32.51 -8.07
CA LEU A 193 -15.70 -32.18 -6.69
C LEU A 193 -16.63 -31.15 -6.03
N GLU A 194 -17.81 -30.84 -6.61
CA GLU A 194 -18.77 -29.85 -6.13
C GLU A 194 -19.27 -30.13 -4.70
N HIS A 195 -19.29 -31.39 -4.31
CA HIS A 195 -19.67 -31.83 -2.96
C HIS A 195 -18.62 -31.46 -1.90
N LYS A 196 -17.38 -31.20 -2.31
CA LYS A 196 -16.25 -30.89 -1.44
C LYS A 196 -15.84 -29.42 -1.53
N TYR A 197 -15.92 -28.82 -2.71
CA TYR A 197 -15.49 -27.46 -2.98
C TYR A 197 -16.60 -26.66 -3.66
N PRO A 198 -17.08 -25.55 -3.04
CA PRO A 198 -18.08 -24.70 -3.66
C PRO A 198 -17.50 -23.97 -4.87
N TYR A 199 -18.34 -23.68 -5.85
CA TYR A 199 -17.97 -22.79 -6.94
C TYR A 199 -17.77 -21.37 -6.46
N ILE A 200 -16.78 -20.69 -7.02
CA ILE A 200 -16.60 -19.24 -6.84
C ILE A 200 -17.69 -18.53 -7.63
N GLN A 201 -18.45 -17.66 -6.94
CA GLN A 201 -19.57 -16.91 -7.49
C GLN A 201 -19.27 -15.40 -7.62
N GLU A 202 -20.16 -14.68 -8.28
CA GLU A 202 -20.12 -13.24 -8.43
C GLU A 202 -20.13 -12.54 -7.06
N GLY A 203 -19.25 -11.54 -6.87
CA GLY A 203 -19.16 -10.75 -5.66
C GLY A 203 -18.34 -11.37 -4.52
N GLU A 204 -17.94 -12.63 -4.63
CA GLU A 204 -17.20 -13.32 -3.58
C GLU A 204 -15.76 -12.82 -3.42
N LYS A 205 -15.27 -12.88 -2.19
CA LYS A 205 -13.87 -12.60 -1.87
C LYS A 205 -13.06 -13.89 -1.96
N ILE A 206 -12.05 -13.87 -2.80
CA ILE A 206 -11.14 -14.98 -3.04
C ILE A 206 -9.69 -14.55 -2.82
N LYS A 207 -8.80 -15.53 -2.85
CA LYS A 207 -7.36 -15.32 -2.99
C LYS A 207 -6.91 -15.87 -4.33
N PHE A 208 -5.86 -15.28 -4.93
CA PHE A 208 -5.23 -15.83 -6.12
C PHE A 208 -3.72 -15.86 -5.99
N ILE A 209 -3.09 -16.78 -6.70
CA ILE A 209 -1.64 -16.92 -6.79
C ILE A 209 -1.17 -17.01 -8.24
N TYR A 210 0.09 -16.64 -8.44
CA TYR A 210 0.81 -16.91 -9.68
C TYR A 210 1.43 -18.30 -9.65
N LEU A 211 1.43 -18.96 -10.81
CA LEU A 211 1.98 -20.30 -11.00
C LEU A 211 3.08 -20.28 -12.04
N LYS A 212 4.14 -21.04 -11.78
CA LYS A 212 5.15 -21.39 -12.78
C LYS A 212 4.58 -22.33 -13.82
N THR A 213 4.99 -22.16 -15.05
CA THR A 213 4.66 -23.06 -16.16
C THR A 213 5.93 -23.82 -16.60
N PRO A 214 5.82 -25.08 -17.03
CA PRO A 214 4.59 -25.90 -17.15
C PRO A 214 4.06 -26.41 -15.79
N ASN A 215 2.74 -26.51 -15.66
CA ASN A 215 2.04 -27.06 -14.49
C ASN A 215 0.79 -27.83 -14.96
N PRO A 216 0.09 -28.59 -14.08
CA PRO A 216 -1.08 -29.40 -14.46
C PRO A 216 -2.26 -28.63 -15.05
N LEU A 217 -2.41 -27.34 -14.74
CA LEU A 217 -3.46 -26.48 -15.30
C LEU A 217 -3.07 -25.86 -16.64
N HIS A 218 -1.80 -25.94 -17.06
CA HIS A 218 -1.25 -25.23 -18.21
C HIS A 218 -1.48 -23.70 -18.18
N GLU A 219 -1.63 -23.13 -16.97
CA GLU A 219 -1.98 -21.73 -16.73
C GLU A 219 -1.05 -21.10 -15.69
N ASN A 220 -0.94 -19.78 -15.72
CA ASN A 220 -0.03 -19.04 -14.84
C ASN A 220 -0.69 -18.48 -13.57
N CYS A 221 -1.92 -18.87 -13.28
CA CYS A 221 -2.63 -18.44 -12.07
C CYS A 221 -3.73 -19.41 -11.68
N VAL A 222 -4.13 -19.38 -10.41
CA VAL A 222 -5.34 -20.01 -9.89
C VAL A 222 -5.91 -19.18 -8.75
N SER A 223 -7.23 -19.18 -8.61
CA SER A 223 -7.93 -18.57 -7.47
C SER A 223 -8.58 -19.66 -6.60
N PHE A 224 -8.80 -19.33 -5.32
CA PHE A 224 -9.38 -20.24 -4.34
C PHE A 224 -9.95 -19.44 -3.16
N PHE A 225 -10.75 -20.05 -2.30
CA PHE A 225 -11.28 -19.41 -1.10
C PHE A 225 -10.25 -19.34 0.03
N SER A 226 -10.00 -20.44 0.70
CA SER A 226 -9.05 -20.56 1.80
C SER A 226 -7.78 -21.30 1.40
N THR A 227 -7.94 -22.47 0.77
CA THR A 227 -6.86 -23.35 0.35
C THR A 227 -7.03 -23.77 -1.10
N ILE A 228 -5.94 -24.06 -1.77
CA ILE A 228 -5.98 -24.70 -3.10
C ILE A 228 -6.43 -26.16 -2.89
N PRO A 229 -7.38 -26.67 -3.67
CA PRO A 229 -7.71 -28.09 -3.63
C PRO A 229 -6.44 -28.94 -3.83
N PRO A 230 -6.11 -29.86 -2.89
CA PRO A 230 -4.92 -30.73 -3.02
C PRO A 230 -4.90 -31.53 -4.31
N GLU A 231 -6.09 -31.86 -4.84
CA GLU A 231 -6.28 -32.59 -6.09
C GLU A 231 -5.73 -31.81 -7.31
N MET A 232 -5.58 -30.49 -7.23
CA MET A 232 -4.96 -29.68 -8.27
C MET A 232 -3.44 -29.88 -8.35
N ASN A 233 -2.80 -30.36 -7.26
CA ASN A 233 -1.37 -30.61 -7.17
C ASN A 233 -0.50 -29.41 -7.60
N LEU A 234 -0.83 -28.21 -7.13
CA LEU A 234 -0.23 -26.95 -7.56
C LEU A 234 0.78 -26.35 -6.59
N ASP A 235 0.90 -26.83 -5.36
CA ASP A 235 1.73 -26.19 -4.31
C ASP A 235 3.19 -26.03 -4.73
N LYS A 236 3.77 -27.02 -5.41
CA LYS A 236 5.14 -26.95 -5.92
C LYS A 236 5.35 -26.02 -7.10
N TYR A 237 4.28 -25.52 -7.70
CA TYR A 237 4.31 -24.63 -8.86
C TYR A 237 4.07 -23.17 -8.50
N VAL A 238 3.89 -22.84 -7.22
CA VAL A 238 3.73 -21.44 -6.78
C VAL A 238 4.94 -20.60 -7.20
N ASP A 239 4.69 -19.50 -7.87
CA ASP A 239 5.74 -18.57 -8.29
C ASP A 239 6.00 -17.52 -7.22
N TYR A 240 6.80 -17.87 -6.24
CA TYR A 240 7.15 -16.96 -5.14
C TYR A 240 7.89 -15.69 -5.58
N GLN A 241 8.48 -15.64 -6.78
CA GLN A 241 9.12 -14.43 -7.30
C GLN A 241 8.07 -13.41 -7.77
N LEU A 242 6.98 -13.85 -8.37
CA LEU A 242 5.87 -12.98 -8.75
C LEU A 242 4.94 -12.64 -7.58
N GLN A 243 5.00 -13.41 -6.49
CA GLN A 243 4.28 -13.10 -5.26
C GLN A 243 4.97 -12.00 -4.43
N PHE A 244 6.32 -11.99 -4.43
CA PHE A 244 7.13 -11.00 -3.72
C PHE A 244 7.24 -9.70 -4.53
#